data_5643475b1f2be60475c67f1feed280f8
#
_entry.id   5643475b1f2be60475c67f1feed280f8
#
_cell.length_a   1.000
_cell.length_b   1.000
_cell.length_c   1.000
_cell.angle_alpha   90.00
_cell.angle_beta   90.00
_cell.angle_gamma   90.00
#
_symmetry.space_group_name_H-M   'P 1'
#
loop_
_entity.id
_entity.type
_entity.pdbx_description
1 polymer ?
#
loop_
_entity_poly.entity_id
_entity_poly.type
_entity_poly.pdbx_seq_one_letter_code
_entity_poly.pdbx_strand_id
1 'polypeptide(L)'
;MIDPITAIVAELESTTETDNIGMFTIRTANRTIAEAAQRPNPRQLYQELWYEGEVCCLFSDSNLGKSIYAVQMADSIAYLRPVLLVDCELTDKQFQMRYTDTETGVMHTFPELLYRAEINPSALDVTDYENKIIQHIEAVAQHMNCNIIIIDNLTYLCNSSDKGVDAGIFMMKLMNLKKKYGWSLLIIAHTPKRSLMSPITQNDLAGSKKLYNFFDSVFAIGKSAKDGRLRYVKQLKVRAGEFRYDSSNVLVYEIEKTDGFVHFEFKEFSTEKEHLKERTEKEITATHRNVHELKAQGRSIREIASHLGLSKSKVDRLIHTPLPVPNCPAVPDAGTLGTNGTTK
;
A
#
# COMPACT_ATOMS: atom_id res chain seq x y z
N MET A 1 38.09 -20.46 -25.61
CA MET A 1 37.12 -19.83 -24.69
C MET A 1 37.25 -20.58 -23.37
N ILE A 2 37.65 -19.88 -22.32
CA ILE A 2 37.71 -20.48 -20.96
C ILE A 2 36.27 -20.67 -20.53
N ASP A 3 35.94 -21.86 -20.03
CA ASP A 3 34.63 -22.17 -19.47
C ASP A 3 34.30 -21.16 -18.35
N PRO A 4 33.11 -20.55 -18.35
CA PRO A 4 32.72 -19.58 -17.31
C PRO A 4 32.90 -20.09 -15.88
N ILE A 5 32.72 -21.38 -15.63
CA ILE A 5 32.92 -22.01 -14.32
C ILE A 5 34.41 -22.01 -13.97
N THR A 6 35.30 -22.32 -14.91
CA THR A 6 36.75 -22.34 -14.70
C THR A 6 37.28 -20.91 -14.41
N ALA A 7 36.70 -19.88 -15.04
CA ALA A 7 37.04 -18.48 -14.74
C ALA A 7 36.64 -18.10 -13.30
N ILE A 8 35.44 -18.51 -12.86
CA ILE A 8 34.95 -18.26 -11.48
C ILE A 8 35.76 -18.99 -10.45
N VAL A 9 36.16 -20.23 -10.72
CA VAL A 9 37.02 -21.04 -9.80
C VAL A 9 38.41 -20.41 -9.68
N ALA A 10 39.02 -19.95 -10.78
CA ALA A 10 40.32 -19.26 -10.74
C ALA A 10 40.27 -17.93 -9.97
N GLU A 11 39.16 -17.23 -10.01
CA GLU A 11 38.89 -16.02 -9.22
C GLU A 11 38.78 -16.37 -7.71
N LEU A 12 38.18 -17.52 -7.37
CA LEU A 12 38.05 -18.03 -6.01
C LEU A 12 39.40 -18.39 -5.38
N GLU A 13 40.35 -18.88 -6.15
CA GLU A 13 41.66 -19.32 -5.66
C GLU A 13 42.65 -18.15 -5.40
N SER A 14 42.36 -16.96 -5.90
CA SER A 14 43.27 -15.79 -5.85
C SER A 14 43.01 -14.82 -4.70
N THR A 15 41.98 -15.00 -3.87
CA THR A 15 41.47 -13.97 -2.95
C THR A 15 41.54 -14.30 -1.48
N THR A 16 42.00 -13.35 -0.67
CA THR A 16 42.31 -13.61 0.76
C THR A 16 41.45 -12.87 1.78
N GLU A 17 40.59 -11.86 1.46
CA GLU A 17 39.89 -11.13 2.55
C GLU A 17 38.47 -10.64 2.31
N THR A 18 38.09 -10.29 1.11
CA THR A 18 36.66 -9.98 0.74
C THR A 18 36.50 -10.28 -0.71
N ASP A 19 35.75 -11.33 -1.02
CA ASP A 19 35.72 -11.85 -2.36
C ASP A 19 34.48 -11.31 -3.09
N ASN A 20 34.72 -10.47 -4.10
CA ASN A 20 33.73 -10.15 -5.10
C ASN A 20 33.88 -11.11 -6.27
N ILE A 21 32.94 -12.06 -6.38
CA ILE A 21 32.94 -13.07 -7.44
C ILE A 21 31.72 -12.83 -8.30
N GLY A 22 31.91 -12.31 -9.48
CA GLY A 22 30.83 -11.91 -10.36
C GLY A 22 29.90 -10.90 -9.67
N MET A 23 28.66 -11.29 -9.45
CA MET A 23 27.64 -10.44 -8.79
C MET A 23 27.59 -10.58 -7.26
N PHE A 24 28.45 -11.42 -6.66
CA PHE A 24 28.38 -11.74 -5.24
C PHE A 24 29.56 -11.14 -4.47
N THR A 25 29.25 -10.55 -3.32
CA THR A 25 30.25 -10.24 -2.27
C THR A 25 30.16 -11.31 -1.22
N ILE A 26 31.24 -12.06 -1.02
CA ILE A 26 31.32 -13.22 -0.13
C ILE A 26 32.06 -12.84 1.14
N ARG A 27 31.47 -13.17 2.29
CA ARG A 27 32.03 -13.02 3.63
C ARG A 27 31.53 -14.13 4.51
N THR A 28 32.27 -14.47 5.55
CA THR A 28 31.72 -15.35 6.59
C THR A 28 30.57 -14.65 7.33
N ALA A 29 29.60 -15.40 7.83
CA ALA A 29 28.48 -14.85 8.60
C ALA A 29 28.98 -14.05 9.83
N ASN A 30 29.98 -14.55 10.54
CA ASN A 30 30.56 -13.86 11.70
C ASN A 30 31.20 -12.53 11.31
N ARG A 31 31.91 -12.45 10.20
CA ARG A 31 32.48 -11.20 9.70
C ARG A 31 31.35 -10.21 9.31
N THR A 32 30.29 -10.70 8.66
CA THR A 32 29.13 -9.87 8.31
C THR A 32 28.49 -9.25 9.55
N ILE A 33 28.32 -10.02 10.64
CA ILE A 33 27.75 -9.52 11.91
C ILE A 33 28.70 -8.52 12.56
N ALA A 34 30.00 -8.78 12.62
CA ALA A 34 30.97 -7.89 13.22
C ALA A 34 31.08 -6.55 12.49
N GLU A 35 31.11 -6.55 11.16
CA GLU A 35 31.10 -5.34 10.35
C GLU A 35 29.78 -4.58 10.45
N ALA A 36 28.64 -5.28 10.55
CA ALA A 36 27.33 -4.67 10.72
C ALA A 36 27.18 -4.02 12.11
N ALA A 37 27.73 -4.64 13.16
CA ALA A 37 27.68 -4.10 14.53
C ALA A 37 28.40 -2.76 14.68
N GLN A 38 29.32 -2.42 13.79
CA GLN A 38 30.03 -1.13 13.78
C GLN A 38 29.17 0.00 13.16
N ARG A 39 28.06 -0.32 12.52
CA ARG A 39 27.13 0.65 11.93
C ARG A 39 25.97 0.91 12.88
N PRO A 40 25.44 2.15 12.92
CA PRO A 40 24.27 2.46 13.73
C PRO A 40 23.06 1.64 13.29
N ASN A 41 22.20 1.31 14.23
CA ASN A 41 20.91 0.70 13.90
C ASN A 41 20.06 1.65 13.06
N PRO A 42 19.24 1.13 12.13
CA PRO A 42 18.29 1.94 11.37
C PRO A 42 17.39 2.76 12.29
N ARG A 43 17.29 4.08 12.03
CA ARG A 43 16.41 4.96 12.78
C ARG A 43 15.01 4.96 12.17
N GLN A 44 14.02 5.28 12.98
CA GLN A 44 12.69 5.59 12.47
C GLN A 44 12.75 6.88 11.64
N LEU A 45 12.23 6.81 10.42
CA LEU A 45 12.02 7.98 9.56
C LEU A 45 10.65 8.60 9.84
N TYR A 46 9.64 7.75 10.01
CA TYR A 46 8.30 8.21 10.33
C TYR A 46 7.56 7.15 11.16
N GLN A 47 7.33 7.45 12.42
CA GLN A 47 6.70 6.56 13.38
C GLN A 47 7.27 5.12 13.28
N GLU A 48 6.49 4.09 13.56
CA GLU A 48 6.88 2.69 13.35
C GLU A 48 6.53 2.17 11.95
N LEU A 49 6.22 3.07 11.00
CA LEU A 49 5.79 2.72 9.65
C LEU A 49 6.94 2.62 8.65
N TRP A 50 8.00 3.42 8.85
CA TRP A 50 9.12 3.47 7.92
C TRP A 50 10.47 3.72 8.64
N TYR A 51 11.48 2.94 8.27
CA TYR A 51 12.82 2.99 8.84
C TYR A 51 13.88 3.28 7.78
N GLU A 52 15.04 3.76 8.24
CA GLU A 52 16.21 3.97 7.37
C GLU A 52 16.62 2.69 6.63
N GLY A 53 17.03 2.86 5.39
CA GLY A 53 17.53 1.76 4.55
C GLY A 53 16.46 0.78 4.11
N GLU A 54 15.16 1.06 4.30
CA GLU A 54 14.07 0.21 3.81
C GLU A 54 13.54 0.65 2.44
N VAL A 55 13.03 -0.32 1.69
CA VAL A 55 12.08 -0.08 0.61
C VAL A 55 10.69 -0.30 1.18
N CYS A 56 10.00 0.78 1.48
CA CYS A 56 8.67 0.79 2.06
C CYS A 56 7.60 1.03 1.00
N CYS A 57 6.42 0.44 1.16
CA CYS A 57 5.28 0.65 0.27
C CYS A 57 4.08 1.20 1.04
N LEU A 58 3.50 2.28 0.52
CA LEU A 58 2.19 2.78 0.90
C LEU A 58 1.19 2.51 -0.21
N PHE A 59 0.11 1.81 0.07
CA PHE A 59 -0.93 1.63 -0.92
C PHE A 59 -2.34 1.87 -0.37
N SER A 60 -3.27 2.24 -1.24
CA SER A 60 -4.70 2.36 -0.95
C SER A 60 -5.52 2.51 -2.23
N ASP A 61 -6.84 2.47 -2.12
CA ASP A 61 -7.74 2.93 -3.17
C ASP A 61 -7.47 4.40 -3.55
N SER A 62 -7.92 4.79 -4.73
CA SER A 62 -7.84 6.19 -5.16
C SER A 62 -8.58 7.11 -4.20
N ASN A 63 -8.12 8.35 -4.09
CA ASN A 63 -8.74 9.41 -3.28
C ASN A 63 -8.82 9.14 -1.76
N LEU A 64 -7.98 8.25 -1.22
CA LEU A 64 -7.86 8.04 0.22
C LEU A 64 -6.76 8.85 0.90
N GLY A 65 -6.01 9.65 0.13
CA GLY A 65 -5.01 10.58 0.67
C GLY A 65 -3.59 10.03 0.71
N LYS A 66 -3.21 9.01 -0.08
CA LYS A 66 -1.83 8.49 -0.13
C LYS A 66 -0.78 9.58 -0.30
N SER A 67 -0.95 10.41 -1.34
CA SER A 67 -0.04 11.53 -1.62
C SER A 67 0.00 12.55 -0.48
N ILE A 68 -1.14 12.82 0.18
CA ILE A 68 -1.20 13.71 1.34
C ILE A 68 -0.37 13.13 2.48
N TYR A 69 -0.55 11.85 2.78
CA TYR A 69 0.18 11.20 3.87
C TYR A 69 1.68 11.09 3.58
N ALA A 70 2.05 10.84 2.31
CA ALA A 70 3.44 10.81 1.89
C ALA A 70 4.12 12.19 1.97
N VAL A 71 3.41 13.26 1.59
CA VAL A 71 3.92 14.64 1.73
C VAL A 71 4.04 15.01 3.20
N GLN A 72 3.11 14.60 4.07
CA GLN A 72 3.23 14.79 5.51
C GLN A 72 4.47 14.10 6.09
N MET A 73 4.77 12.87 5.64
CA MET A 73 6.00 12.19 6.02
C MET A 73 7.22 12.96 5.52
N ALA A 74 7.21 13.39 4.26
CA ALA A 74 8.29 14.16 3.66
C ALA A 74 8.54 15.47 4.41
N ASP A 75 7.49 16.22 4.70
CA ASP A 75 7.54 17.47 5.47
C ASP A 75 8.18 17.25 6.85
N SER A 76 7.68 16.27 7.59
CA SER A 76 8.19 15.93 8.93
C SER A 76 9.68 15.54 8.92
N ILE A 77 10.12 14.76 7.94
CA ILE A 77 11.50 14.29 7.83
C ILE A 77 12.42 15.43 7.37
N ALA A 78 11.93 16.30 6.49
CA ALA A 78 12.71 17.33 5.84
C ALA A 78 13.17 18.46 6.78
N TYR A 79 12.65 18.56 7.98
CA TYR A 79 13.20 19.46 9.02
C TYR A 79 14.63 19.08 9.42
N LEU A 80 15.01 17.82 9.29
CA LEU A 80 16.30 17.31 9.76
C LEU A 80 17.17 16.72 8.63
N ARG A 81 16.58 16.31 7.52
CA ARG A 81 17.27 15.52 6.48
C ARG A 81 16.73 15.83 5.09
N PRO A 82 17.60 15.88 4.07
CA PRO A 82 17.16 16.06 2.69
C PRO A 82 16.21 14.92 2.24
N VAL A 83 15.06 15.30 1.69
CA VAL A 83 14.06 14.40 1.14
C VAL A 83 13.78 14.77 -0.31
N LEU A 84 13.81 13.79 -1.20
CA LEU A 84 13.39 13.93 -2.59
C LEU A 84 12.00 13.32 -2.78
N LEU A 85 11.01 14.14 -3.06
CA LEU A 85 9.67 13.74 -3.47
C LEU A 85 9.58 13.76 -5.00
N VAL A 86 9.53 12.60 -5.62
CA VAL A 86 9.26 12.43 -7.06
C VAL A 86 7.75 12.36 -7.24
N ASP A 87 7.15 13.48 -7.64
CA ASP A 87 5.70 13.64 -7.83
C ASP A 87 5.37 13.53 -9.32
N CYS A 88 4.77 12.41 -9.70
CA CYS A 88 4.39 12.14 -11.09
C CYS A 88 2.90 12.48 -11.39
N GLU A 89 2.14 12.93 -10.38
CA GLU A 89 0.69 13.12 -10.53
C GLU A 89 0.28 14.59 -10.60
N LEU A 90 0.84 15.44 -9.76
CA LEU A 90 0.39 16.81 -9.62
C LEU A 90 1.24 17.79 -10.43
N THR A 91 0.58 18.73 -11.09
CA THR A 91 1.25 19.93 -11.56
C THR A 91 1.59 20.85 -10.37
N ASP A 92 2.56 21.75 -10.54
CA ASP A 92 2.95 22.75 -9.55
C ASP A 92 1.75 23.59 -9.07
N LYS A 93 0.83 23.97 -9.99
CA LYS A 93 -0.38 24.70 -9.62
C LYS A 93 -1.34 23.87 -8.76
N GLN A 94 -1.51 22.58 -9.06
CA GLN A 94 -2.34 21.69 -8.24
C GLN A 94 -1.71 21.45 -6.87
N PHE A 95 -0.38 21.34 -6.81
CA PHE A 95 0.35 21.24 -5.55
C PHE A 95 0.18 22.52 -4.72
N GLN A 96 0.39 23.70 -5.30
CA GLN A 96 0.18 24.99 -4.65
C GLN A 96 -1.25 25.12 -4.10
N MET A 97 -2.29 24.81 -4.90
CA MET A 97 -3.70 24.88 -4.47
C MET A 97 -3.98 23.90 -3.30
N ARG A 98 -3.37 22.73 -3.31
CA ARG A 98 -3.53 21.73 -2.24
C ARG A 98 -2.99 22.24 -0.91
N TYR A 99 -1.86 22.96 -0.93
CA TYR A 99 -1.16 23.47 0.24
C TYR A 99 -1.34 24.98 0.44
N THR A 100 -2.50 25.48 0.05
CA THR A 100 -2.97 26.85 0.33
C THR A 100 -4.31 26.78 1.02
N ASP A 101 -4.48 27.52 2.11
CA ASP A 101 -5.79 27.70 2.73
C ASP A 101 -6.69 28.53 1.81
N THR A 102 -7.90 28.02 1.53
CA THR A 102 -8.80 28.64 0.55
C THR A 102 -9.53 29.88 1.09
N GLU A 103 -9.64 30.03 2.41
CA GLU A 103 -10.34 31.13 3.05
C GLU A 103 -9.37 32.28 3.32
N THR A 104 -8.20 31.96 3.86
CA THR A 104 -7.20 32.97 4.27
C THR A 104 -6.17 33.28 3.20
N GLY A 105 -6.00 32.39 2.20
CA GLY A 105 -4.96 32.48 1.19
C GLY A 105 -3.56 32.12 1.71
N VAL A 106 -3.44 31.68 2.96
CA VAL A 106 -2.15 31.31 3.58
C VAL A 106 -1.63 30.05 2.91
N MET A 107 -0.37 30.09 2.46
CA MET A 107 0.32 28.95 1.89
C MET A 107 1.19 28.30 2.98
N HIS A 108 1.17 26.97 3.03
CA HIS A 108 2.09 26.21 3.88
C HIS A 108 3.55 26.46 3.46
N THR A 109 4.42 26.63 4.43
CA THR A 109 5.87 26.77 4.21
C THR A 109 6.56 25.45 4.51
N PHE A 110 7.00 24.77 3.45
CA PHE A 110 7.74 23.53 3.58
C PHE A 110 9.19 23.76 4.05
N PRO A 111 9.79 22.77 4.75
CA PRO A 111 11.22 22.82 5.08
C PRO A 111 12.10 22.93 3.84
N GLU A 112 13.20 23.68 3.94
CA GLU A 112 14.16 23.91 2.84
C GLU A 112 14.83 22.63 2.31
N LEU A 113 14.81 21.55 3.09
CA LEU A 113 15.37 20.25 2.72
C LEU A 113 14.34 19.32 2.02
N LEU A 114 13.12 19.80 1.75
CA LEU A 114 12.15 19.07 0.94
C LEU A 114 12.25 19.50 -0.52
N TYR A 115 12.77 18.62 -1.34
CA TYR A 115 12.86 18.82 -2.79
C TYR A 115 11.74 18.07 -3.50
N ARG A 116 10.96 18.78 -4.32
CA ARG A 116 9.94 18.18 -5.19
C ARG A 116 10.48 18.13 -6.62
N ALA A 117 10.47 16.94 -7.20
CA ALA A 117 10.77 16.73 -8.61
C ALA A 117 9.51 16.28 -9.35
N GLU A 118 9.21 16.93 -10.46
CA GLU A 118 8.16 16.52 -11.39
C GLU A 118 8.78 16.14 -12.75
N ILE A 119 8.05 15.36 -13.54
CA ILE A 119 8.52 14.96 -14.86
C ILE A 119 8.40 16.17 -15.78
N ASN A 120 9.54 16.59 -16.37
CA ASN A 120 9.56 17.62 -17.39
C ASN A 120 9.07 17.07 -18.74
N PRO A 121 7.88 17.45 -19.22
CA PRO A 121 7.34 16.94 -20.48
C PRO A 121 8.22 17.21 -21.69
N SER A 122 8.97 18.32 -21.69
CA SER A 122 9.86 18.69 -22.80
C SER A 122 11.11 17.82 -22.89
N ALA A 123 11.48 17.15 -21.80
CA ALA A 123 12.62 16.23 -21.75
C ALA A 123 12.18 14.76 -21.80
N LEU A 124 10.88 14.51 -21.91
CA LEU A 124 10.31 13.17 -21.89
C LEU A 124 10.68 12.42 -23.19
N ASP A 125 11.51 11.40 -23.06
CA ASP A 125 11.78 10.44 -24.11
C ASP A 125 11.19 9.09 -23.71
N VAL A 126 10.17 8.68 -24.46
CA VAL A 126 9.46 7.42 -24.20
C VAL A 126 10.27 6.18 -24.57
N THR A 127 11.37 6.36 -25.32
CA THR A 127 12.29 5.29 -25.65
C THR A 127 13.12 4.93 -24.42
N ASP A 128 13.03 3.67 -23.95
CA ASP A 128 13.71 3.19 -22.74
C ASP A 128 13.40 4.02 -21.47
N TYR A 129 12.14 4.46 -21.39
CA TYR A 129 11.65 5.36 -20.34
C TYR A 129 12.00 4.91 -18.92
N GLU A 130 11.81 3.61 -18.61
CA GLU A 130 12.06 3.07 -17.27
C GLU A 130 13.53 3.15 -16.85
N ASN A 131 14.46 2.93 -17.77
CA ASN A 131 15.89 3.07 -17.48
C ASN A 131 16.27 4.53 -17.28
N LYS A 132 15.78 5.41 -18.14
CA LYS A 132 16.07 6.85 -18.07
C LYS A 132 15.52 7.47 -16.78
N ILE A 133 14.29 7.15 -16.38
CA ILE A 133 13.72 7.71 -15.16
C ILE A 133 14.53 7.28 -13.92
N ILE A 134 14.99 6.02 -13.86
CA ILE A 134 15.85 5.56 -12.76
C ILE A 134 17.18 6.30 -12.74
N GLN A 135 17.82 6.49 -13.90
CA GLN A 135 19.08 7.25 -14.02
C GLN A 135 18.89 8.71 -13.59
N HIS A 136 17.77 9.32 -13.96
CA HIS A 136 17.45 10.70 -13.55
C HIS A 136 17.18 10.81 -12.07
N ILE A 137 16.43 9.87 -11.47
CA ILE A 137 16.24 9.81 -10.01
C ILE A 137 17.60 9.67 -9.31
N GLU A 138 18.48 8.79 -9.80
CA GLU A 138 19.84 8.62 -9.28
C GLU A 138 20.62 9.94 -9.35
N ALA A 139 20.64 10.59 -10.51
CA ALA A 139 21.37 11.85 -10.72
C ALA A 139 20.85 12.97 -9.81
N VAL A 140 19.52 13.15 -9.72
CA VAL A 140 18.90 14.18 -8.86
C VAL A 140 19.19 13.90 -7.39
N ALA A 141 19.01 12.66 -6.93
CA ALA A 141 19.26 12.29 -5.55
C ALA A 141 20.73 12.53 -5.15
N GLN A 142 21.68 12.21 -6.03
CA GLN A 142 23.09 12.50 -5.79
C GLN A 142 23.39 14.00 -5.80
N HIS A 143 22.86 14.75 -6.76
CA HIS A 143 23.06 16.19 -6.84
C HIS A 143 22.53 16.93 -5.62
N MET A 144 21.35 16.53 -5.12
CA MET A 144 20.70 17.12 -3.94
C MET A 144 21.16 16.48 -2.63
N ASN A 145 22.07 15.50 -2.67
CA ASN A 145 22.53 14.71 -1.51
C ASN A 145 21.37 14.10 -0.70
N CYS A 146 20.37 13.60 -1.41
CA CYS A 146 19.19 12.98 -0.81
C CYS A 146 19.35 11.46 -0.70
N ASN A 147 19.23 10.93 0.52
CA ASN A 147 19.19 9.49 0.78
C ASN A 147 17.78 8.99 1.15
N ILE A 148 16.81 9.90 1.20
CA ILE A 148 15.41 9.60 1.48
C ILE A 148 14.60 10.04 0.26
N ILE A 149 13.96 9.06 -0.39
CA ILE A 149 13.29 9.28 -1.67
C ILE A 149 11.88 8.73 -1.58
N ILE A 150 10.90 9.56 -1.92
CA ILE A 150 9.49 9.20 -1.99
C ILE A 150 9.05 9.27 -3.44
N ILE A 151 8.41 8.21 -3.94
CA ILE A 151 7.97 8.09 -5.32
C ILE A 151 6.45 7.99 -5.37
N ASP A 152 5.80 9.00 -5.92
CA ASP A 152 4.35 9.08 -6.09
C ASP A 152 3.98 9.24 -7.57
N ASN A 153 3.63 8.17 -8.32
CA ASN A 153 3.48 6.79 -7.87
C ASN A 153 4.16 5.81 -8.83
N LEU A 154 4.26 4.56 -8.41
CA LEU A 154 4.90 3.49 -9.17
C LEU A 154 4.26 3.25 -10.56
N THR A 155 2.96 3.47 -10.70
CA THR A 155 2.22 3.21 -11.95
C THR A 155 2.68 4.11 -13.09
N TYR A 156 3.10 5.34 -12.81
CA TYR A 156 3.65 6.25 -13.80
C TYR A 156 5.07 5.88 -14.23
N LEU A 157 5.79 5.18 -13.38
CA LEU A 157 7.19 4.81 -13.64
C LEU A 157 7.31 3.49 -14.41
N CYS A 158 6.30 2.62 -14.32
CA CYS A 158 6.25 1.32 -15.01
C CYS A 158 5.15 1.37 -16.07
N ASN A 159 5.49 1.81 -17.27
CA ASN A 159 4.52 2.12 -18.35
C ASN A 159 4.22 0.93 -19.26
N SER A 160 4.69 -0.28 -18.97
CA SER A 160 4.48 -1.40 -19.87
C SER A 160 3.14 -2.08 -19.69
N SER A 161 2.52 -2.40 -20.82
CA SER A 161 1.25 -3.14 -20.94
C SER A 161 1.32 -4.59 -20.43
N ASP A 162 2.51 -5.13 -20.20
CA ASP A 162 2.74 -6.49 -19.70
C ASP A 162 2.93 -6.51 -18.18
N LYS A 163 1.79 -6.50 -17.54
CA LYS A 163 1.49 -6.47 -16.12
C LYS A 163 2.33 -7.40 -15.25
N GLY A 164 3.52 -7.00 -14.85
CA GLY A 164 4.20 -7.63 -13.73
C GLY A 164 5.65 -8.05 -13.92
N VAL A 165 6.16 -8.19 -15.15
CA VAL A 165 7.58 -8.52 -15.39
C VAL A 165 8.42 -7.26 -15.25
N ASP A 166 7.97 -6.16 -15.83
CA ASP A 166 8.73 -4.91 -15.89
C ASP A 166 8.78 -4.17 -14.56
N ALA A 167 7.66 -4.16 -13.80
CA ALA A 167 7.67 -3.63 -12.43
C ALA A 167 8.68 -4.37 -11.53
N GLY A 168 8.90 -5.67 -11.74
CA GLY A 168 9.91 -6.46 -11.05
C GLY A 168 11.34 -6.00 -11.38
N ILE A 169 11.62 -5.76 -12.67
CA ILE A 169 12.94 -5.29 -13.13
C ILE A 169 13.21 -3.88 -12.59
N PHE A 170 12.21 -2.99 -12.67
CA PHE A 170 12.30 -1.65 -12.12
C PHE A 170 12.64 -1.68 -10.61
N MET A 171 11.91 -2.49 -9.83
CA MET A 171 12.17 -2.66 -8.40
C MET A 171 13.57 -3.22 -8.12
N MET A 172 14.05 -4.18 -8.91
CA MET A 172 15.43 -4.70 -8.76
C MET A 172 16.47 -3.59 -8.96
N LYS A 173 16.29 -2.70 -9.93
CA LYS A 173 17.18 -1.56 -10.16
C LYS A 173 17.15 -0.58 -8.98
N LEU A 174 15.97 -0.24 -8.47
CA LEU A 174 15.85 0.60 -7.27
C LEU A 174 16.51 -0.04 -6.03
N MET A 175 16.35 -1.35 -5.86
CA MET A 175 17.03 -2.07 -4.77
C MET A 175 18.56 -2.05 -4.90
N ASN A 176 19.09 -2.10 -6.11
CA ASN A 176 20.51 -1.97 -6.36
C ASN A 176 21.02 -0.56 -6.00
N LEU A 177 20.29 0.49 -6.38
CA LEU A 177 20.60 1.87 -5.97
C LEU A 177 20.50 2.05 -4.45
N LYS A 178 19.46 1.50 -3.81
CA LYS A 178 19.35 1.46 -2.35
C LYS A 178 20.59 0.87 -1.70
N LYS A 179 21.08 -0.29 -2.18
CA LYS A 179 22.30 -0.92 -1.65
C LYS A 179 23.55 -0.08 -1.91
N LYS A 180 23.66 0.51 -3.11
CA LYS A 180 24.80 1.31 -3.53
C LYS A 180 24.94 2.58 -2.70
N TYR A 181 23.84 3.27 -2.41
CA TYR A 181 23.84 4.60 -1.80
C TYR A 181 23.26 4.64 -0.38
N GLY A 182 22.79 3.52 0.15
CA GLY A 182 22.14 3.51 1.46
C GLY A 182 20.79 4.22 1.49
N TRP A 183 20.05 4.21 0.36
CA TRP A 183 18.78 4.91 0.27
C TRP A 183 17.68 4.28 1.11
N SER A 184 16.77 5.14 1.57
CA SER A 184 15.46 4.80 2.14
C SER A 184 14.40 5.21 1.13
N LEU A 185 13.58 4.26 0.68
CA LEU A 185 12.61 4.46 -0.38
C LEU A 185 11.18 4.29 0.17
N LEU A 186 10.30 5.25 -0.08
CA LEU A 186 8.85 5.09 0.07
C LEU A 186 8.21 5.10 -1.31
N ILE A 187 7.54 4.03 -1.66
CA ILE A 187 6.89 3.87 -2.96
C ILE A 187 5.39 3.84 -2.77
N ILE A 188 4.69 4.74 -3.45
CA ILE A 188 3.24 4.79 -3.44
C ILE A 188 2.70 3.91 -4.57
N ALA A 189 1.73 3.07 -4.23
CA ALA A 189 1.08 2.19 -5.18
C ALA A 189 -0.45 2.28 -5.06
N HIS A 190 -1.15 1.90 -6.12
CA HIS A 190 -2.61 1.83 -6.11
C HIS A 190 -3.10 0.43 -5.76
N THR A 191 -4.37 0.34 -5.35
CA THR A 191 -5.11 -0.91 -5.26
C THR A 191 -6.13 -0.98 -6.38
N PRO A 192 -6.47 -2.17 -6.89
CA PRO A 192 -7.73 -2.37 -7.60
C PRO A 192 -8.90 -2.03 -6.67
N LYS A 193 -10.03 -1.64 -7.24
CA LYS A 193 -11.26 -1.39 -6.46
C LYS A 193 -11.55 -2.55 -5.52
N ARG A 194 -11.65 -2.27 -4.21
CA ARG A 194 -11.90 -3.25 -3.17
C ARG A 194 -13.23 -3.01 -2.44
N SER A 195 -13.74 -4.05 -1.81
CA SER A 195 -14.93 -3.95 -0.97
C SER A 195 -14.58 -3.36 0.39
N LEU A 196 -15.36 -2.40 0.87
CA LEU A 196 -15.27 -1.86 2.24
C LEU A 196 -15.67 -2.87 3.33
N MET A 197 -16.22 -4.03 2.94
CA MET A 197 -16.63 -5.10 3.86
C MET A 197 -15.50 -6.08 4.19
N SER A 198 -14.35 -5.96 3.52
CA SER A 198 -13.24 -6.90 3.68
C SER A 198 -12.01 -6.21 4.25
N PRO A 199 -11.29 -6.85 5.19
CA PRO A 199 -10.02 -6.33 5.69
C PRO A 199 -9.03 -6.10 4.56
N ILE A 200 -8.14 -5.12 4.75
CA ILE A 200 -7.03 -4.91 3.82
C ILE A 200 -6.01 -6.04 3.99
N THR A 201 -5.55 -6.58 2.87
CA THR A 201 -4.58 -7.67 2.82
C THR A 201 -3.47 -7.37 1.81
N GLN A 202 -2.40 -8.15 1.84
CA GLN A 202 -1.33 -8.10 0.83
C GLN A 202 -1.83 -8.33 -0.62
N ASN A 203 -2.99 -9.00 -0.79
CA ASN A 203 -3.55 -9.27 -2.12
C ASN A 203 -4.24 -8.04 -2.73
N ASP A 204 -4.42 -6.98 -1.94
CA ASP A 204 -5.03 -5.73 -2.39
C ASP A 204 -4.01 -4.78 -3.04
N LEU A 205 -2.71 -5.07 -2.96
CA LEU A 205 -1.68 -4.32 -3.67
C LEU A 205 -1.79 -4.57 -5.18
N ALA A 206 -1.94 -3.50 -5.97
CA ALA A 206 -1.95 -3.58 -7.44
C ALA A 206 -0.63 -4.13 -7.97
N GLY A 207 -0.72 -4.98 -8.99
CA GLY A 207 0.43 -5.65 -9.56
C GLY A 207 0.47 -7.13 -9.19
N SER A 208 1.62 -7.75 -9.25
CA SER A 208 1.77 -9.17 -8.95
C SER A 208 2.13 -9.36 -7.47
N LYS A 209 1.80 -10.55 -6.92
CA LYS A 209 2.33 -10.99 -5.62
C LYS A 209 3.87 -10.90 -5.55
N LYS A 210 4.54 -10.92 -6.70
CA LYS A 210 5.99 -10.75 -6.80
C LYS A 210 6.43 -9.35 -6.36
N LEU A 211 5.64 -8.31 -6.67
CA LEU A 211 5.95 -6.93 -6.28
C LEU A 211 6.00 -6.76 -4.76
N TYR A 212 5.05 -7.37 -4.03
CA TYR A 212 5.02 -7.34 -2.57
C TYR A 212 6.31 -7.87 -1.91
N ASN A 213 6.98 -8.84 -2.55
CA ASN A 213 8.19 -9.43 -2.01
C ASN A 213 9.40 -8.49 -2.01
N PHE A 214 9.42 -7.48 -2.87
CA PHE A 214 10.50 -6.49 -2.94
C PHE A 214 10.50 -5.52 -1.76
N PHE A 215 9.36 -5.28 -1.14
CA PHE A 215 9.26 -4.33 -0.05
C PHE A 215 9.76 -4.92 1.27
N ASP A 216 10.45 -4.10 2.05
CA ASP A 216 10.85 -4.44 3.43
C ASP A 216 9.68 -4.23 4.38
N SER A 217 8.99 -3.08 4.26
CA SER A 217 7.79 -2.76 5.02
C SER A 217 6.64 -2.35 4.09
N VAL A 218 5.41 -2.67 4.48
CA VAL A 218 4.20 -2.34 3.72
C VAL A 218 3.12 -1.90 4.68
N PHE A 219 2.51 -0.76 4.41
CA PHE A 219 1.33 -0.29 5.12
C PHE A 219 0.29 0.25 4.15
N ALA A 220 -0.95 0.29 4.58
CA ALA A 220 -2.07 0.67 3.72
C ALA A 220 -3.02 1.64 4.43
N ILE A 221 -3.67 2.51 3.63
CA ILE A 221 -4.74 3.37 4.10
C ILE A 221 -6.08 2.75 3.71
N GLY A 222 -6.95 2.58 4.70
CA GLY A 222 -8.33 2.17 4.52
C GLY A 222 -9.31 3.31 4.76
N LYS A 223 -10.47 3.26 4.08
CA LYS A 223 -11.59 4.15 4.34
C LYS A 223 -12.42 3.58 5.48
N SER A 224 -12.75 4.41 6.48
CA SER A 224 -13.67 4.02 7.53
C SER A 224 -15.12 3.98 7.02
N ALA A 225 -15.86 2.95 7.45
CA ALA A 225 -17.31 2.88 7.24
C ALA A 225 -18.09 3.62 8.35
N LYS A 226 -17.45 3.95 9.49
CA LYS A 226 -18.06 4.73 10.57
C LYS A 226 -18.35 6.17 10.15
N ASP A 227 -17.33 6.82 9.54
CA ASP A 227 -17.41 8.20 9.05
C ASP A 227 -16.57 8.32 7.77
N GLY A 228 -17.14 8.94 6.74
CA GLY A 228 -16.48 9.15 5.45
C GLY A 228 -15.23 10.04 5.49
N ARG A 229 -15.04 10.83 6.56
CA ARG A 229 -13.86 11.67 6.80
C ARG A 229 -12.70 10.89 7.38
N LEU A 230 -13.00 9.79 8.11
CA LEU A 230 -11.98 8.98 8.77
C LEU A 230 -11.26 8.05 7.79
N ARG A 231 -9.97 7.90 8.06
CA ARG A 231 -9.07 6.94 7.43
C ARG A 231 -8.43 6.09 8.52
N TYR A 232 -8.09 4.85 8.20
CA TYR A 232 -7.24 4.07 9.10
C TYR A 232 -5.99 3.61 8.37
N VAL A 233 -4.88 3.57 9.10
CA VAL A 233 -3.58 3.09 8.60
C VAL A 233 -3.24 1.78 9.29
N LYS A 234 -2.82 0.81 8.49
CA LYS A 234 -2.53 -0.55 8.94
C LYS A 234 -1.23 -1.05 8.32
N GLN A 235 -0.38 -1.65 9.14
CA GLN A 235 0.78 -2.40 8.67
C GLN A 235 0.36 -3.76 8.09
N LEU A 236 1.06 -4.19 7.05
CA LEU A 236 0.86 -5.50 6.41
C LEU A 236 2.16 -6.30 6.35
N LYS A 237 3.30 -5.63 6.42
CA LYS A 237 4.63 -6.22 6.45
C LYS A 237 5.57 -5.30 7.20
N VAL A 238 6.40 -5.86 8.06
CA VAL A 238 7.45 -5.14 8.79
C VAL A 238 8.70 -6.02 8.83
N ARG A 239 9.85 -5.48 8.47
CA ARG A 239 11.12 -6.22 8.51
C ARG A 239 12.08 -5.68 9.57
N ALA A 240 12.19 -4.37 9.72
CA ALA A 240 13.16 -3.74 10.62
C ALA A 240 12.59 -3.37 11.99
N GLY A 241 11.27 -3.16 12.10
CA GLY A 241 10.61 -2.71 13.33
C GLY A 241 9.65 -3.74 13.92
N GLU A 242 8.81 -3.28 14.85
CA GLU A 242 7.73 -4.05 15.43
C GLU A 242 6.46 -3.97 14.58
N PHE A 243 5.72 -5.07 14.54
CA PHE A 243 4.42 -5.13 13.90
C PHE A 243 3.35 -4.64 14.89
N ARG A 244 3.19 -3.32 15.00
CA ARG A 244 2.33 -2.66 16.00
C ARG A 244 0.92 -2.38 15.53
N TYR A 245 0.78 -2.02 14.26
CA TYR A 245 -0.48 -1.51 13.71
C TYR A 245 -1.12 -2.54 12.78
N ASP A 246 -1.50 -3.68 13.35
CA ASP A 246 -2.19 -4.76 12.64
C ASP A 246 -3.72 -4.55 12.64
N SER A 247 -4.48 -5.61 12.31
CA SER A 247 -5.94 -5.56 12.29
C SER A 247 -6.58 -5.31 13.66
N SER A 248 -5.87 -5.57 14.75
CA SER A 248 -6.36 -5.36 16.12
C SER A 248 -6.01 -3.98 16.68
N ASN A 249 -5.10 -3.26 16.03
CA ASN A 249 -4.61 -1.96 16.49
C ASN A 249 -4.26 -1.06 15.30
N VAL A 250 -5.25 -0.51 14.61
CA VAL A 250 -5.03 0.42 13.49
C VAL A 250 -4.94 1.86 14.00
N LEU A 251 -4.17 2.70 13.29
CA LEU A 251 -4.12 4.15 13.50
C LEU A 251 -5.30 4.80 12.78
N VAL A 252 -6.13 5.57 13.49
CA VAL A 252 -7.25 6.30 12.90
C VAL A 252 -6.92 7.77 12.76
N TYR A 253 -7.19 8.31 11.58
CA TYR A 253 -6.91 9.70 11.21
C TYR A 253 -8.13 10.35 10.58
N GLU A 254 -8.20 11.67 10.70
CA GLU A 254 -9.04 12.54 9.89
C GLU A 254 -8.15 13.37 8.96
N ILE A 255 -8.57 13.57 7.71
CA ILE A 255 -7.84 14.46 6.81
C ILE A 255 -8.33 15.87 7.07
N GLU A 256 -7.44 16.71 7.57
CA GLU A 256 -7.71 18.10 7.92
C GLU A 256 -6.78 19.05 7.15
N LYS A 257 -7.14 20.33 7.10
CA LYS A 257 -6.28 21.39 6.56
C LYS A 257 -6.15 22.49 7.61
N THR A 258 -4.93 22.73 8.07
CA THR A 258 -4.60 23.77 9.06
C THR A 258 -3.49 24.65 8.52
N ASP A 259 -3.67 25.95 8.50
CA ASP A 259 -2.71 26.92 7.99
C ASP A 259 -2.16 26.58 6.60
N GLY A 260 -3.05 26.15 5.70
CA GLY A 260 -2.71 25.73 4.35
C GLY A 260 -2.17 24.31 4.24
N PHE A 261 -1.77 23.65 5.32
CA PHE A 261 -1.24 22.28 5.29
C PHE A 261 -2.35 21.25 5.39
N VAL A 262 -2.57 20.47 4.32
CA VAL A 262 -3.47 19.32 4.37
C VAL A 262 -2.71 18.10 4.87
N HIS A 263 -3.24 17.46 5.91
CA HIS A 263 -2.55 16.38 6.62
C HIS A 263 -3.53 15.37 7.24
N PHE A 264 -2.98 14.27 7.70
CA PHE A 264 -3.65 13.25 8.50
C PHE A 264 -3.50 13.60 9.98
N GLU A 265 -4.57 14.04 10.61
CA GLU A 265 -4.61 14.33 12.03
C GLU A 265 -5.00 13.07 12.80
N PHE A 266 -4.12 12.63 13.72
CA PHE A 266 -4.35 11.42 14.51
C PHE A 266 -5.54 11.61 15.47
N LYS A 267 -6.43 10.65 15.51
CA LYS A 267 -7.60 10.67 16.39
C LYS A 267 -7.53 9.61 17.49
N GLU A 268 -7.35 8.35 17.12
CA GLU A 268 -7.39 7.23 18.06
C GLU A 268 -6.71 5.97 17.51
N PHE A 269 -6.50 5.01 18.39
CA PHE A 269 -6.25 3.62 18.01
C PHE A 269 -7.59 2.86 18.01
N SER A 270 -7.75 1.93 17.05
CA SER A 270 -8.99 1.17 16.90
C SER A 270 -8.72 -0.21 16.30
N THR A 271 -9.75 -1.02 16.12
CA THR A 271 -9.63 -2.27 15.36
C THR A 271 -10.08 -2.06 13.91
N GLU A 272 -9.43 -2.71 12.96
CA GLU A 272 -9.86 -2.64 11.55
C GLU A 272 -11.33 -3.05 11.38
N LYS A 273 -11.79 -4.04 12.16
CA LYS A 273 -13.16 -4.54 12.11
C LYS A 273 -14.20 -3.44 12.32
N GLU A 274 -13.94 -2.49 13.21
CA GLU A 274 -14.85 -1.38 13.48
C GLU A 274 -14.99 -0.40 12.32
N HIS A 275 -14.01 -0.36 11.43
CA HIS A 275 -13.98 0.49 10.24
C HIS A 275 -14.48 -0.21 8.97
N LEU A 276 -14.86 -1.47 9.05
CA LEU A 276 -15.44 -2.21 7.93
C LEU A 276 -16.95 -2.02 7.89
N LYS A 277 -17.49 -1.96 6.67
CA LYS A 277 -18.95 -1.92 6.49
C LYS A 277 -19.55 -3.26 6.90
N GLU A 278 -20.48 -3.25 7.84
CA GLU A 278 -21.26 -4.43 8.16
C GLU A 278 -22.18 -4.79 6.99
N ARG A 279 -22.36 -6.08 6.77
CA ARG A 279 -23.33 -6.56 5.79
C ARG A 279 -24.71 -6.47 6.39
N THR A 280 -25.61 -5.76 5.73
CA THR A 280 -27.02 -5.80 6.08
C THR A 280 -27.62 -7.18 5.78
N GLU A 281 -28.67 -7.57 6.50
CA GLU A 281 -29.38 -8.83 6.24
C GLU A 281 -29.86 -8.93 4.78
N LYS A 282 -30.29 -7.80 4.20
CA LYS A 282 -30.68 -7.73 2.78
C LYS A 282 -29.50 -8.04 1.85
N GLU A 283 -28.31 -7.51 2.13
CA GLU A 283 -27.11 -7.78 1.32
C GLU A 283 -26.62 -9.23 1.49
N ILE A 284 -26.76 -9.81 2.69
CA ILE A 284 -26.44 -11.21 2.96
C ILE A 284 -27.39 -12.12 2.14
N THR A 285 -28.69 -11.84 2.19
CA THR A 285 -29.72 -12.59 1.46
C THR A 285 -29.54 -12.44 -0.06
N ALA A 286 -29.28 -11.22 -0.56
CA ALA A 286 -29.01 -11.00 -1.97
C ALA A 286 -27.74 -11.73 -2.44
N THR A 287 -26.66 -11.67 -1.67
CA THR A 287 -25.43 -12.42 -1.99
C THR A 287 -25.69 -13.94 -2.05
N HIS A 288 -26.47 -14.46 -1.12
CA HIS A 288 -26.83 -15.87 -1.07
C HIS A 288 -27.67 -16.27 -2.30
N ARG A 289 -28.66 -15.46 -2.65
CA ARG A 289 -29.49 -15.66 -3.84
C ARG A 289 -28.65 -15.64 -5.12
N ASN A 290 -27.77 -14.65 -5.29
CA ASN A 290 -26.87 -14.55 -6.47
C ASN A 290 -25.96 -15.77 -6.60
N VAL A 291 -25.46 -16.34 -5.50
CA VAL A 291 -24.65 -17.57 -5.52
C VAL A 291 -25.47 -18.73 -6.07
N HIS A 292 -26.72 -18.91 -5.59
CA HIS A 292 -27.60 -19.97 -6.07
C HIS A 292 -28.01 -19.79 -7.55
N GLU A 293 -28.30 -18.56 -7.97
CA GLU A 293 -28.63 -18.24 -9.37
C GLU A 293 -27.46 -18.55 -10.32
N LEU A 294 -26.26 -18.13 -9.98
CA LEU A 294 -25.05 -18.41 -10.77
C LEU A 294 -24.73 -19.91 -10.80
N LYS A 295 -24.99 -20.63 -9.70
CA LYS A 295 -24.84 -22.08 -9.64
C LYS A 295 -25.85 -22.79 -10.52
N ALA A 296 -27.11 -22.33 -10.51
CA ALA A 296 -28.17 -22.85 -11.39
C ALA A 296 -27.86 -22.60 -12.88
N GLN A 297 -27.12 -21.55 -13.21
CA GLN A 297 -26.61 -21.28 -14.56
C GLN A 297 -25.39 -22.15 -14.94
N GLY A 298 -25.01 -23.12 -14.10
CA GLY A 298 -23.94 -24.08 -14.38
C GLY A 298 -22.53 -23.56 -14.11
N ARG A 299 -22.37 -22.38 -13.52
CA ARG A 299 -21.05 -21.83 -13.20
C ARG A 299 -20.33 -22.62 -12.11
N SER A 300 -19.02 -22.75 -12.26
CA SER A 300 -18.17 -23.40 -11.26
C SER A 300 -17.99 -22.52 -10.01
N ILE A 301 -17.71 -23.14 -8.86
CA ILE A 301 -17.39 -22.40 -7.61
C ILE A 301 -16.29 -21.36 -7.82
N ARG A 302 -15.31 -21.66 -8.69
CA ARG A 302 -14.20 -20.74 -8.99
C ARG A 302 -14.66 -19.50 -9.74
N GLU A 303 -15.53 -19.66 -10.74
CA GLU A 303 -16.09 -18.56 -11.51
C GLU A 303 -17.04 -17.70 -10.67
N ILE A 304 -17.89 -18.34 -9.84
CA ILE A 304 -18.78 -17.63 -8.90
C ILE A 304 -17.98 -16.83 -7.90
N ALA A 305 -16.92 -17.43 -7.33
CA ALA A 305 -16.03 -16.77 -6.38
C ALA A 305 -15.36 -15.52 -7.00
N SER A 306 -14.86 -15.65 -8.24
CA SER A 306 -14.26 -14.56 -8.99
C SER A 306 -15.27 -13.45 -9.33
N HIS A 307 -16.47 -13.84 -9.77
CA HIS A 307 -17.53 -12.91 -10.20
C HIS A 307 -18.09 -12.08 -9.04
N LEU A 308 -18.27 -12.72 -7.87
CA LEU A 308 -18.83 -12.06 -6.68
C LEU A 308 -17.78 -11.51 -5.70
N GLY A 309 -16.48 -11.66 -6.00
CA GLY A 309 -15.40 -11.25 -5.09
C GLY A 309 -15.41 -12.02 -3.77
N LEU A 310 -15.81 -13.30 -3.77
CA LEU A 310 -15.92 -14.16 -2.59
C LEU A 310 -14.79 -15.21 -2.57
N SER A 311 -14.48 -15.74 -1.39
CA SER A 311 -13.62 -16.91 -1.30
C SER A 311 -14.37 -18.18 -1.77
N LYS A 312 -13.64 -19.13 -2.36
CA LYS A 312 -14.20 -20.42 -2.79
C LYS A 312 -14.93 -21.16 -1.68
N SER A 313 -14.34 -21.19 -0.48
CA SER A 313 -14.94 -21.80 0.72
C SER A 313 -16.24 -21.13 1.15
N LYS A 314 -16.36 -19.80 0.93
CA LYS A 314 -17.59 -19.09 1.21
C LYS A 314 -18.68 -19.39 0.19
N VAL A 315 -18.33 -19.44 -1.08
CA VAL A 315 -19.27 -19.83 -2.15
C VAL A 315 -19.75 -21.25 -1.92
N ASP A 316 -18.86 -22.19 -1.64
CA ASP A 316 -19.19 -23.59 -1.36
C ASP A 316 -20.17 -23.71 -0.18
N ARG A 317 -19.88 -23.03 0.94
CA ARG A 317 -20.76 -22.99 2.09
C ARG A 317 -22.15 -22.42 1.75
N LEU A 318 -22.22 -21.32 0.99
CA LEU A 318 -23.48 -20.70 0.60
C LEU A 318 -24.32 -21.59 -0.32
N ILE A 319 -23.70 -22.36 -1.21
CA ILE A 319 -24.39 -23.33 -2.07
C ILE A 319 -25.10 -24.42 -1.23
N HIS A 320 -24.47 -24.85 -0.12
CA HIS A 320 -25.02 -25.90 0.75
C HIS A 320 -25.92 -25.37 1.87
N THR A 321 -26.05 -24.04 2.01
CA THR A 321 -26.97 -23.43 2.98
C THR A 321 -28.30 -23.11 2.30
N PRO A 322 -29.45 -23.48 2.89
CA PRO A 322 -30.75 -23.09 2.35
C PRO A 322 -30.92 -21.56 2.26
N LEU A 323 -31.63 -21.09 1.25
CA LEU A 323 -31.96 -19.67 1.13
C LEU A 323 -32.83 -19.26 2.35
N PRO A 324 -32.55 -18.12 3.00
CA PRO A 324 -33.40 -17.62 4.04
C PRO A 324 -34.81 -17.34 3.51
N VAL A 325 -35.79 -17.94 4.14
CA VAL A 325 -37.20 -17.71 3.81
C VAL A 325 -37.57 -16.30 4.25
N PRO A 326 -38.23 -15.48 3.43
CA PRO A 326 -38.73 -14.19 3.88
C PRO A 326 -39.66 -14.41 5.08
N ASN A 327 -39.42 -13.69 6.18
CA ASN A 327 -40.40 -13.67 7.29
C ASN A 327 -41.73 -13.17 6.76
N CYS A 328 -42.68 -14.06 6.57
CA CYS A 328 -44.08 -13.67 6.42
C CYS A 328 -44.51 -13.00 7.73
N PRO A 329 -45.08 -11.79 7.72
CA PRO A 329 -45.70 -11.25 8.91
C PRO A 329 -46.77 -12.24 9.39
N ALA A 330 -46.71 -12.59 10.68
CA ALA A 330 -47.69 -13.46 11.28
C ALA A 330 -49.10 -12.93 10.99
N VAL A 331 -49.92 -13.75 10.38
CA VAL A 331 -51.35 -13.46 10.21
C VAL A 331 -51.91 -13.28 11.59
N PRO A 332 -52.58 -12.14 11.91
CA PRO A 332 -53.21 -11.98 13.19
C PRO A 332 -54.28 -13.05 13.34
N ASP A 333 -54.23 -13.81 14.43
CA ASP A 333 -55.19 -14.83 14.83
C ASP A 333 -56.62 -14.26 14.78
N ALA A 334 -57.46 -14.87 13.96
CA ALA A 334 -58.89 -14.52 13.85
C ALA A 334 -59.53 -14.81 15.20
N GLY A 335 -59.81 -13.76 15.95
CA GLY A 335 -60.44 -13.83 17.24
C GLY A 335 -61.69 -14.70 17.22
N THR A 336 -61.72 -15.64 18.14
CA THR A 336 -62.87 -16.44 18.53
C THR A 336 -64.06 -15.52 18.87
N LEU A 337 -65.11 -15.58 18.04
CA LEU A 337 -66.39 -14.99 18.29
C LEU A 337 -66.99 -15.69 19.56
N GLY A 338 -66.96 -15.00 20.68
CA GLY A 338 -67.68 -15.40 21.88
C GLY A 338 -69.18 -15.29 21.68
N THR A 339 -69.88 -16.41 21.73
CA THR A 339 -71.34 -16.49 21.80
C THR A 339 -71.79 -16.04 23.16
N ASN A 340 -72.39 -14.85 23.24
CA ASN A 340 -73.19 -14.42 24.38
C ASN A 340 -74.48 -15.18 24.39
N GLY A 341 -74.62 -16.15 25.33
CA GLY A 341 -75.89 -16.74 25.75
C GLY A 341 -76.53 -15.88 26.81
N THR A 342 -77.64 -15.28 26.47
CA THR A 342 -78.59 -14.67 27.35
C THR A 342 -79.38 -15.76 28.04
N THR A 343 -79.47 -15.74 29.40
CA THR A 343 -80.65 -16.20 30.11
C THR A 343 -80.77 -15.53 31.47
N LYS A 344 -81.91 -14.85 31.62
CA LYS A 344 -82.66 -14.38 32.82
C LYS A 344 -81.91 -13.47 33.81
#